data_3c693e1c49c2d790a3aad0e9003d8e55
#
_entry.id   3c693e1c49c2d790a3aad0e9003d8e55
#
_cell.length_a   1.000
_cell.length_b   1.000
_cell.length_c   1.000
_cell.angle_alpha   90.00
_cell.angle_beta   90.00
_cell.angle_gamma   90.00
#
_symmetry.space_group_name_H-M   'P 1'
#
loop_
_entity.id
_entity.type
_entity.pdbx_description
1 polymer ?
#
loop_
_entity_poly.entity_id
_entity_poly.type
_entity_poly.pdbx_seq_one_letter_code
_entity_poly.pdbx_strand_id
1 'polypeptide(L)'
;MQFKFYDQWMQLKAYANKKGIQIIGDIPIYVAMDSADTWAHPELFQLDEENVPVAVAGCPPDGFSATGQLWGNPLYRWGYHKETGYQWWISRLAYVFRLYDVVRIDHFRGFDEYFSIPYGAETAVDGHWEKGPGMDLFWKVREALGEKPVIAEDLGYVTDSVRDLVRDSGFPGMKVLEFAFDSRDSGSANDYLPHNYPVNSVAYTGTHDNETLAGWWGSISKDEQKLTREYLCDTYTPEAELNKPLISLIMRSAAKWC
;
A
#
# COMPACT_ATOMS: atom_id res chain seq x y z
N MET A 1 10.26 27.70 -2.34
CA MET A 1 10.53 26.54 -1.47
C MET A 1 10.71 25.27 -2.29
N GLN A 2 9.76 24.88 -3.16
CA GLN A 2 9.80 23.65 -3.99
C GLN A 2 11.07 23.52 -4.86
N PHE A 3 11.53 24.62 -5.51
CA PHE A 3 12.75 24.61 -6.30
C PHE A 3 13.99 24.17 -5.49
N LYS A 4 14.16 24.74 -4.28
CA LYS A 4 15.30 24.36 -3.42
C LYS A 4 15.19 22.91 -2.92
N PHE A 5 13.98 22.48 -2.58
CA PHE A 5 13.73 21.08 -2.19
C PHE A 5 14.13 20.14 -3.32
N TYR A 6 13.66 20.41 -4.54
CA TYR A 6 13.95 19.56 -5.70
C TYR A 6 15.45 19.48 -5.99
N ASP A 7 16.15 20.64 -5.98
CA ASP A 7 17.60 20.69 -6.20
C ASP A 7 18.35 19.87 -5.14
N GLN A 8 18.05 20.05 -3.87
CA GLN A 8 18.67 19.30 -2.78
C GLN A 8 18.33 17.80 -2.82
N TRP A 9 17.09 17.48 -3.15
CA TRP A 9 16.65 16.10 -3.28
C TRP A 9 17.41 15.37 -4.40
N MET A 10 17.53 15.99 -5.57
CA MET A 10 18.24 15.39 -6.69
C MET A 10 19.72 15.19 -6.40
N GLN A 11 20.36 16.09 -5.64
CA GLN A 11 21.73 15.92 -5.18
C GLN A 11 21.86 14.74 -4.21
N LEU A 12 20.92 14.61 -3.24
CA LEU A 12 20.88 13.51 -2.30
C LEU A 12 20.66 12.17 -3.03
N LYS A 13 19.69 12.13 -3.94
CA LYS A 13 19.41 10.93 -4.75
C LYS A 13 20.63 10.50 -5.55
N ALA A 14 21.27 11.44 -6.24
CA ALA A 14 22.48 11.16 -7.01
C ALA A 14 23.63 10.63 -6.12
N TYR A 15 23.78 11.18 -4.91
CA TYR A 15 24.76 10.70 -3.95
C TYR A 15 24.45 9.25 -3.49
N ALA A 16 23.19 8.96 -3.14
CA ALA A 16 22.74 7.62 -2.75
C ALA A 16 22.98 6.61 -3.88
N ASN A 17 22.53 6.93 -5.10
CA ASN A 17 22.69 6.06 -6.26
C ASN A 17 24.16 5.78 -6.58
N LYS A 18 25.04 6.79 -6.45
CA LYS A 18 26.50 6.60 -6.60
C LYS A 18 27.09 5.62 -5.59
N LYS A 19 26.42 5.43 -4.43
CA LYS A 19 26.80 4.45 -3.41
C LYS A 19 26.12 3.10 -3.60
N GLY A 20 25.36 2.90 -4.68
CA GLY A 20 24.60 1.68 -4.94
C GLY A 20 23.30 1.59 -4.14
N ILE A 21 22.85 2.68 -3.51
CA ILE A 21 21.62 2.74 -2.71
C ILE A 21 20.49 3.25 -3.61
N GLN A 22 19.39 2.50 -3.65
CA GLN A 22 18.15 2.91 -4.29
C GLN A 22 17.19 3.53 -3.27
N ILE A 23 16.46 4.55 -3.70
CA ILE A 23 15.45 5.20 -2.85
C ILE A 23 14.08 4.70 -3.27
N ILE A 24 13.39 4.08 -2.32
CA ILE A 24 11.98 3.68 -2.48
C ILE A 24 11.13 4.85 -2.01
N GLY A 25 10.31 5.40 -2.91
CA GLY A 25 9.31 6.41 -2.58
C GLY A 25 7.95 5.79 -2.37
N ASP A 26 7.07 6.55 -1.73
CA ASP A 26 5.69 6.15 -1.46
C ASP A 26 4.72 7.17 -2.02
N ILE A 27 3.64 6.70 -2.66
CA ILE A 27 2.56 7.56 -3.12
C ILE A 27 1.21 6.98 -2.70
N PRO A 28 0.33 7.78 -2.11
CA PRO A 28 -1.04 7.35 -1.85
C PRO A 28 -1.81 7.25 -3.17
N ILE A 29 -2.75 6.29 -3.25
CA ILE A 29 -3.66 6.25 -4.40
C ILE A 29 -4.44 7.56 -4.53
N TYR A 30 -4.97 8.09 -3.43
CA TYR A 30 -5.78 9.30 -3.44
C TYR A 30 -4.95 10.57 -3.18
N VAL A 31 -5.52 11.71 -3.56
CA VAL A 31 -5.03 13.04 -3.22
C VAL A 31 -5.94 13.70 -2.20
N ALA A 32 -5.48 14.73 -1.50
CA ALA A 32 -6.33 15.48 -0.58
C ALA A 32 -7.33 16.36 -1.35
N MET A 33 -8.50 16.61 -0.74
CA MET A 33 -9.52 17.49 -1.34
C MET A 33 -9.01 18.93 -1.53
N ASP A 34 -8.16 19.41 -0.65
CA ASP A 34 -7.52 20.73 -0.71
C ASP A 34 -6.17 20.73 -1.45
N SER A 35 -5.91 19.68 -2.27
CA SER A 35 -4.69 19.60 -3.07
C SER A 35 -4.74 20.50 -4.30
N ALA A 36 -3.55 20.81 -4.84
CA ALA A 36 -3.41 21.51 -6.11
C ALA A 36 -4.06 20.72 -7.28
N ASP A 37 -4.04 19.39 -7.22
CA ASP A 37 -4.63 18.53 -8.25
C ASP A 37 -6.15 18.68 -8.31
N THR A 38 -6.81 18.61 -7.16
CA THR A 38 -8.28 18.78 -7.08
C THR A 38 -8.71 20.19 -7.48
N TRP A 39 -7.92 21.20 -7.08
CA TRP A 39 -8.19 22.59 -7.44
C TRP A 39 -7.97 22.87 -8.94
N ALA A 40 -6.93 22.34 -9.54
CA ALA A 40 -6.58 22.61 -10.93
C ALA A 40 -7.35 21.74 -11.94
N HIS A 41 -7.79 20.54 -11.52
CA HIS A 41 -8.37 19.50 -12.35
C HIS A 41 -9.57 18.82 -11.68
N PRO A 42 -10.62 19.58 -11.29
CA PRO A 42 -11.79 19.02 -10.62
C PRO A 42 -12.50 17.94 -11.47
N GLU A 43 -12.39 18.00 -12.79
CA GLU A 43 -12.96 17.05 -13.73
C GLU A 43 -12.45 15.61 -13.55
N LEU A 44 -11.31 15.43 -12.91
CA LEU A 44 -10.71 14.12 -12.62
C LEU A 44 -11.40 13.37 -11.48
N PHE A 45 -12.21 14.08 -10.69
CA PHE A 45 -12.77 13.58 -9.44
C PHE A 45 -14.30 13.54 -9.49
N GLN A 46 -14.89 12.74 -8.59
CA GLN A 46 -16.36 12.65 -8.43
C GLN A 46 -16.87 13.83 -7.60
N LEU A 47 -16.91 15.00 -8.21
CA LEU A 47 -17.41 16.24 -7.64
C LEU A 47 -18.71 16.66 -8.32
N ASP A 48 -19.56 17.40 -7.59
CA ASP A 48 -20.75 18.05 -8.13
C ASP A 48 -20.42 19.39 -8.83
N GLU A 49 -21.45 20.15 -9.22
CA GLU A 49 -21.30 21.43 -9.92
C GLU A 49 -20.66 22.53 -9.05
N GLU A 50 -20.74 22.42 -7.73
CA GLU A 50 -20.10 23.29 -6.75
C GLU A 50 -18.69 22.83 -6.34
N ASN A 51 -18.16 21.80 -6.98
CA ASN A 51 -16.90 21.14 -6.63
C ASN A 51 -16.89 20.51 -5.22
N VAL A 52 -18.03 20.07 -4.73
CA VAL A 52 -18.15 19.31 -3.49
C VAL A 52 -18.10 17.81 -3.83
N PRO A 53 -17.40 16.97 -3.04
CA PRO A 53 -17.39 15.52 -3.29
C PRO A 53 -18.80 14.92 -3.22
N VAL A 54 -19.14 14.07 -4.19
CA VAL A 54 -20.36 13.25 -4.13
C VAL A 54 -20.16 12.09 -3.15
N ALA A 55 -18.96 11.51 -3.19
CA ALA A 55 -18.52 10.45 -2.30
C ALA A 55 -17.03 10.59 -2.03
N VAL A 56 -16.56 9.95 -0.98
CA VAL A 56 -15.17 9.98 -0.53
C VAL A 56 -14.63 8.58 -0.28
N ALA A 57 -13.31 8.49 -0.29
CA ALA A 57 -12.57 7.24 -0.07
C ALA A 57 -12.54 6.84 1.41
N GLY A 58 -12.40 5.54 1.61
CA GLY A 58 -12.19 4.92 2.91
C GLY A 58 -12.05 3.40 2.81
N CYS A 59 -12.23 2.73 3.94
CA CYS A 59 -12.28 1.28 4.03
C CYS A 59 -13.53 0.83 4.80
N PRO A 60 -14.10 -0.33 4.47
CA PRO A 60 -15.26 -0.86 5.19
C PRO A 60 -14.91 -1.21 6.65
N PRO A 61 -15.93 -1.40 7.50
CA PRO A 61 -15.75 -2.05 8.79
C PRO A 61 -15.03 -3.40 8.67
N ASP A 62 -14.07 -3.62 9.55
CA ASP A 62 -13.27 -4.84 9.59
C ASP A 62 -12.92 -5.24 11.04
N GLY A 63 -12.02 -6.20 11.21
CA GLY A 63 -11.55 -6.66 12.52
C GLY A 63 -10.71 -5.63 13.30
N PHE A 64 -10.25 -4.56 12.65
CA PHE A 64 -9.45 -3.48 13.26
C PHE A 64 -10.31 -2.23 13.57
N SER A 65 -11.36 -1.98 12.77
CA SER A 65 -12.25 -0.84 12.94
C SER A 65 -13.71 -1.25 12.73
N ALA A 66 -14.50 -1.24 13.80
CA ALA A 66 -15.92 -1.58 13.75
C ALA A 66 -16.78 -0.62 12.90
N THR A 67 -16.30 0.61 12.66
CA THR A 67 -16.97 1.62 11.84
C THR A 67 -16.28 1.85 10.50
N GLY A 68 -15.24 1.08 10.19
CA GLY A 68 -14.38 1.28 9.04
C GLY A 68 -13.51 2.52 9.17
N GLN A 69 -12.92 2.94 8.07
CA GLN A 69 -12.07 4.13 8.00
C GLN A 69 -12.66 5.12 6.98
N LEU A 70 -12.93 6.32 7.43
CA LEU A 70 -13.36 7.43 6.58
C LEU A 70 -12.15 8.34 6.31
N TRP A 71 -11.56 8.24 5.11
CA TRP A 71 -10.36 9.02 4.77
C TRP A 71 -10.69 10.43 4.26
N GLY A 72 -11.85 10.59 3.61
CA GLY A 72 -12.32 11.89 3.15
C GLY A 72 -11.69 12.37 1.83
N ASN A 73 -10.82 11.60 1.21
CA ASN A 73 -10.24 11.92 -0.09
C ASN A 73 -11.28 11.84 -1.19
N PRO A 74 -11.25 12.73 -2.21
CA PRO A 74 -12.15 12.63 -3.35
C PRO A 74 -11.86 11.38 -4.17
N LEU A 75 -12.91 10.74 -4.67
CA LEU A 75 -12.81 9.59 -5.55
C LEU A 75 -12.55 10.01 -6.99
N TYR A 76 -11.83 9.19 -7.75
CA TYR A 76 -11.55 9.44 -9.15
C TYR A 76 -12.76 9.17 -10.04
N ARG A 77 -12.98 10.02 -11.05
CA ARG A 77 -13.92 9.78 -12.15
C ARG A 77 -13.24 8.90 -13.21
N TRP A 78 -13.16 7.59 -12.94
CA TRP A 78 -12.40 6.64 -13.76
C TRP A 78 -12.84 6.60 -15.22
N GLY A 79 -14.13 6.87 -15.53
CA GLY A 79 -14.61 7.01 -16.90
C GLY A 79 -13.87 8.13 -17.65
N TYR A 80 -13.77 9.31 -17.05
CA TYR A 80 -13.05 10.45 -17.63
C TYR A 80 -11.54 10.18 -17.74
N HIS A 81 -10.93 9.53 -16.74
CA HIS A 81 -9.54 9.11 -16.84
C HIS A 81 -9.30 8.17 -18.03
N LYS A 82 -10.20 7.23 -18.27
CA LYS A 82 -10.13 6.29 -19.41
C LYS A 82 -10.27 7.04 -20.74
N GLU A 83 -11.24 7.93 -20.87
CA GLU A 83 -11.47 8.75 -22.08
C GLU A 83 -10.25 9.63 -22.41
N THR A 84 -9.57 10.15 -21.40
CA THR A 84 -8.34 10.96 -21.55
C THR A 84 -7.05 10.12 -21.60
N GLY A 85 -7.16 8.78 -21.72
CA GLY A 85 -6.03 7.88 -21.81
C GLY A 85 -5.16 7.85 -20.55
N TYR A 86 -5.74 8.12 -19.38
CA TYR A 86 -5.08 8.15 -18.07
C TYR A 86 -3.90 9.14 -17.98
N GLN A 87 -3.93 10.23 -18.76
CA GLN A 87 -2.80 11.17 -18.88
C GLN A 87 -2.35 11.74 -17.53
N TRP A 88 -3.29 12.04 -16.62
CA TRP A 88 -2.94 12.55 -15.30
C TRP A 88 -2.13 11.51 -14.49
N TRP A 89 -2.57 10.24 -14.47
CA TRP A 89 -1.86 9.16 -13.79
C TRP A 89 -0.49 8.89 -14.39
N ILE A 90 -0.39 8.90 -15.73
CA ILE A 90 0.89 8.76 -16.44
C ILE A 90 1.83 9.89 -16.05
N SER A 91 1.35 11.14 -16.02
CA SER A 91 2.14 12.30 -15.64
C SER A 91 2.59 12.25 -14.18
N ARG A 92 1.69 11.84 -13.28
CA ARG A 92 1.96 11.66 -11.84
C ARG A 92 3.08 10.63 -11.63
N LEU A 93 2.94 9.45 -12.24
CA LEU A 93 3.95 8.39 -12.13
C LEU A 93 5.28 8.78 -12.80
N ALA A 94 5.24 9.41 -13.97
CA ALA A 94 6.43 9.90 -14.63
C ALA A 94 7.23 10.88 -13.75
N TYR A 95 6.52 11.77 -13.03
CA TYR A 95 7.17 12.69 -12.11
C TYR A 95 7.75 11.99 -10.88
N VAL A 96 7.00 11.06 -10.29
CA VAL A 96 7.42 10.29 -9.11
C VAL A 96 8.66 9.45 -9.41
N PHE A 97 8.77 8.83 -10.58
CA PHE A 97 9.97 8.10 -11.00
C PHE A 97 11.19 8.97 -11.27
N ARG A 98 11.03 10.28 -11.38
CA ARG A 98 12.19 11.22 -11.36
C ARG A 98 12.73 11.39 -9.93
N LEU A 99 11.83 11.36 -8.95
CA LEU A 99 12.18 11.55 -7.54
C LEU A 99 12.75 10.27 -6.91
N TYR A 100 12.21 9.10 -7.27
CA TYR A 100 12.52 7.81 -6.63
C TYR A 100 13.02 6.80 -7.64
N ASP A 101 13.71 5.77 -7.15
CA ASP A 101 14.19 4.66 -7.99
C ASP A 101 13.15 3.55 -8.06
N VAL A 102 12.42 3.31 -6.97
CA VAL A 102 11.28 2.39 -6.86
C VAL A 102 10.12 3.15 -6.23
N VAL A 103 8.90 2.82 -6.60
CA VAL A 103 7.69 3.49 -6.08
C VAL A 103 6.76 2.45 -5.45
N ARG A 104 6.48 2.59 -4.16
CA ARG A 104 5.36 1.90 -3.51
C ARG A 104 4.07 2.69 -3.81
N ILE A 105 3.07 2.01 -4.33
CA ILE A 105 1.74 2.58 -4.47
C ILE A 105 0.90 2.07 -3.32
N ASP A 106 0.53 3.00 -2.46
CA ASP A 106 -0.31 2.74 -1.29
C ASP A 106 -1.75 2.46 -1.69
N HIS A 107 -2.40 1.52 -0.98
CA HIS A 107 -3.76 1.06 -1.24
C HIS A 107 -4.00 0.60 -2.68
N PHE A 108 -3.10 -0.25 -3.20
CA PHE A 108 -3.13 -0.71 -4.60
C PHE A 108 -4.44 -1.42 -4.97
N ARG A 109 -5.10 -2.07 -4.00
CA ARG A 109 -6.40 -2.69 -4.23
C ARG A 109 -7.47 -1.74 -4.78
N GLY A 110 -7.36 -0.43 -4.49
CA GLY A 110 -8.28 0.60 -4.97
C GLY A 110 -8.32 0.75 -6.49
N PHE A 111 -7.36 0.18 -7.22
CA PHE A 111 -7.42 0.09 -8.69
C PHE A 111 -8.26 -1.08 -9.17
N ASP A 112 -8.50 -2.12 -8.37
CA ASP A 112 -9.47 -3.18 -8.67
C ASP A 112 -10.87 -2.77 -8.23
N GLU A 113 -11.02 -2.56 -6.92
CA GLU A 113 -12.24 -2.06 -6.29
C GLU A 113 -11.88 -1.05 -5.22
N TYR A 114 -12.57 0.07 -5.22
CA TYR A 114 -12.44 1.12 -4.22
C TYR A 114 -13.71 1.26 -3.40
N PHE A 115 -13.55 1.65 -2.14
CA PHE A 115 -14.68 1.79 -1.23
C PHE A 115 -15.18 3.23 -1.26
N SER A 116 -16.44 3.40 -1.68
CA SER A 116 -17.12 4.67 -1.90
C SER A 116 -18.05 4.94 -0.73
N ILE A 117 -17.82 6.04 -0.02
CA ILE A 117 -18.62 6.44 1.15
C ILE A 117 -19.34 7.74 0.81
N PRO A 118 -20.67 7.85 1.00
CA PRO A 118 -21.41 9.08 0.74
C PRO A 118 -20.76 10.27 1.47
N TYR A 119 -20.59 11.39 0.75
CA TYR A 119 -20.05 12.60 1.38
C TYR A 119 -20.94 13.09 2.52
N GLY A 120 -20.33 13.47 3.63
CA GLY A 120 -21.06 13.87 4.83
C GLY A 120 -21.44 12.75 5.78
N ALA A 121 -21.14 11.48 5.43
CA ALA A 121 -21.28 10.37 6.37
C ALA A 121 -20.31 10.53 7.56
N GLU A 122 -20.75 10.13 8.75
CA GLU A 122 -19.91 10.19 9.96
C GLU A 122 -18.96 9.00 10.08
N THR A 123 -19.28 7.89 9.43
CA THR A 123 -18.51 6.64 9.43
C THR A 123 -18.51 5.99 8.05
N ALA A 124 -17.71 4.94 7.88
CA ALA A 124 -17.64 4.18 6.62
C ALA A 124 -18.73 3.09 6.48
N VAL A 125 -19.64 2.96 7.45
CA VAL A 125 -20.63 1.86 7.49
C VAL A 125 -21.55 1.84 6.27
N ASP A 126 -21.95 3.01 5.77
CA ASP A 126 -22.88 3.15 4.64
C ASP A 126 -22.17 3.16 3.27
N GLY A 127 -20.87 2.85 3.24
CA GLY A 127 -20.10 2.75 2.03
C GLY A 127 -20.37 1.46 1.24
N HIS A 128 -19.93 1.46 -0.02
CA HIS A 128 -20.02 0.30 -0.91
C HIS A 128 -18.82 0.22 -1.84
N TRP A 129 -18.59 -0.98 -2.39
CA TRP A 129 -17.51 -1.21 -3.35
C TRP A 129 -17.91 -0.80 -4.76
N GLU A 130 -17.00 -0.11 -5.44
CA GLU A 130 -17.09 0.25 -6.85
C GLU A 130 -15.88 -0.24 -7.62
N LYS A 131 -16.04 -0.52 -8.92
CA LYS A 131 -14.95 -1.00 -9.78
C LYS A 131 -13.98 0.11 -10.14
N GLY A 132 -12.69 -0.19 -9.93
CA GLY A 132 -11.58 0.63 -10.38
C GLY A 132 -11.21 0.39 -11.86
N PRO A 133 -10.14 1.02 -12.35
CA PRO A 133 -9.68 0.90 -13.74
C PRO A 133 -9.00 -0.43 -14.06
N GLY A 134 -8.60 -1.20 -13.05
CA GLY A 134 -7.88 -2.46 -13.22
C GLY A 134 -6.60 -2.33 -14.06
N MET A 135 -6.32 -3.35 -14.85
CA MET A 135 -5.16 -3.38 -15.73
C MET A 135 -5.17 -2.35 -16.87
N ASP A 136 -6.33 -1.79 -17.24
CA ASP A 136 -6.42 -0.77 -18.28
C ASP A 136 -5.46 0.40 -18.02
N LEU A 137 -5.40 0.88 -16.77
CA LEU A 137 -4.48 1.93 -16.34
C LEU A 137 -3.02 1.49 -16.52
N PHE A 138 -2.67 0.31 -15.99
CA PHE A 138 -1.28 -0.15 -15.96
C PHE A 138 -0.74 -0.50 -17.34
N TRP A 139 -1.58 -0.98 -18.26
CA TRP A 139 -1.21 -1.14 -19.66
C TRP A 139 -0.88 0.20 -20.31
N LYS A 140 -1.67 1.26 -20.03
CA LYS A 140 -1.39 2.61 -20.56
C LYS A 140 -0.13 3.23 -19.94
N VAL A 141 0.08 3.03 -18.66
CA VAL A 141 1.32 3.45 -17.97
C VAL A 141 2.53 2.74 -18.60
N ARG A 142 2.46 1.43 -18.81
CA ARG A 142 3.54 0.65 -19.44
C ARG A 142 3.81 1.06 -20.89
N GLU A 143 2.75 1.32 -21.65
CA GLU A 143 2.87 1.84 -23.02
C GLU A 143 3.60 3.18 -23.06
N ALA A 144 3.29 4.10 -22.12
CA ALA A 144 3.83 5.46 -22.10
C ALA A 144 5.22 5.56 -21.46
N LEU A 145 5.50 4.83 -20.39
CA LEU A 145 6.68 4.98 -19.56
C LEU A 145 7.65 3.78 -19.61
N GLY A 146 7.26 2.69 -20.27
CA GLY A 146 7.97 1.41 -20.19
C GLY A 146 7.79 0.72 -18.84
N GLU A 147 8.49 -0.40 -18.64
CA GLU A 147 8.48 -1.10 -17.35
C GLU A 147 9.09 -0.22 -16.26
N LYS A 148 8.40 -0.14 -15.13
CA LYS A 148 8.83 0.66 -13.98
C LYS A 148 8.83 -0.18 -12.70
N PRO A 149 9.78 0.03 -11.79
CA PRO A 149 9.86 -0.69 -10.54
C PRO A 149 8.81 -0.15 -9.54
N VAL A 150 7.68 -0.83 -9.48
CA VAL A 150 6.56 -0.53 -8.58
C VAL A 150 6.44 -1.64 -7.54
N ILE A 151 6.13 -1.28 -6.31
CA ILE A 151 5.67 -2.18 -5.25
C ILE A 151 4.18 -1.90 -5.05
N ALA A 152 3.36 -2.96 -5.12
CA ALA A 152 1.93 -2.86 -4.85
C ALA A 152 1.66 -3.10 -3.36
N GLU A 153 1.10 -2.11 -2.66
CA GLU A 153 0.60 -2.33 -1.31
C GLU A 153 -0.75 -3.05 -1.38
N ASP A 154 -0.73 -4.36 -1.13
CA ASP A 154 -1.85 -5.27 -1.18
C ASP A 154 -2.19 -5.86 0.22
N LEU A 155 -2.04 -5.05 1.26
CA LEU A 155 -2.29 -5.45 2.64
C LEU A 155 -3.79 -5.47 2.97
N GLY A 156 -4.15 -6.16 4.05
CA GLY A 156 -5.51 -6.23 4.56
C GLY A 156 -6.38 -7.29 3.87
N TYR A 157 -7.66 -6.97 3.65
CA TYR A 157 -8.60 -7.91 3.02
C TYR A 157 -8.38 -7.97 1.51
N VAL A 158 -7.79 -9.07 1.04
CA VAL A 158 -7.42 -9.27 -0.37
C VAL A 158 -8.36 -10.28 -1.02
N THR A 159 -9.12 -9.84 -2.02
CA THR A 159 -9.97 -10.70 -2.85
C THR A 159 -9.16 -11.38 -3.95
N ASP A 160 -9.73 -12.41 -4.58
CA ASP A 160 -9.06 -13.07 -5.72
C ASP A 160 -8.82 -12.11 -6.88
N SER A 161 -9.74 -11.15 -7.12
CA SER A 161 -9.57 -10.13 -8.18
C SER A 161 -8.40 -9.19 -7.90
N VAL A 162 -8.16 -8.83 -6.64
CA VAL A 162 -6.98 -8.05 -6.23
C VAL A 162 -5.69 -8.86 -6.43
N ARG A 163 -5.70 -10.16 -6.05
CA ARG A 163 -4.54 -11.05 -6.30
C ARG A 163 -4.24 -11.16 -7.79
N ASP A 164 -5.28 -11.28 -8.61
CA ASP A 164 -5.16 -11.31 -10.07
C ASP A 164 -4.59 -10.00 -10.60
N LEU A 165 -5.06 -8.84 -10.11
CA LEU A 165 -4.52 -7.53 -10.52
C LEU A 165 -3.03 -7.40 -10.17
N VAL A 166 -2.62 -7.77 -8.96
CA VAL A 166 -1.21 -7.74 -8.54
C VAL A 166 -0.37 -8.69 -9.41
N ARG A 167 -0.84 -9.93 -9.62
CA ARG A 167 -0.16 -10.89 -10.50
C ARG A 167 -0.01 -10.37 -11.93
N ASP A 168 -1.09 -9.86 -12.52
CA ASP A 168 -1.13 -9.45 -13.93
C ASP A 168 -0.37 -8.14 -14.16
N SER A 169 -0.26 -7.29 -13.13
CA SER A 169 0.63 -6.12 -13.17
C SER A 169 2.11 -6.50 -13.17
N GLY A 170 2.46 -7.67 -12.65
CA GLY A 170 3.84 -8.11 -12.44
C GLY A 170 4.54 -7.42 -11.27
N PHE A 171 3.85 -6.57 -10.52
CA PHE A 171 4.41 -5.86 -9.38
C PHE A 171 4.55 -6.79 -8.16
N PRO A 172 5.63 -6.70 -7.38
CA PRO A 172 5.70 -7.39 -6.10
C PRO A 172 4.65 -6.83 -5.13
N GLY A 173 3.92 -7.73 -4.48
CA GLY A 173 3.07 -7.40 -3.36
C GLY A 173 3.86 -7.29 -2.06
N MET A 174 3.23 -6.87 -0.98
CA MET A 174 3.85 -6.70 0.33
C MET A 174 3.47 -7.83 1.28
N LYS A 175 4.41 -8.19 2.15
CA LYS A 175 4.21 -9.15 3.25
C LYS A 175 4.73 -8.53 4.54
N VAL A 176 3.88 -8.48 5.56
CA VAL A 176 4.18 -7.89 6.87
C VAL A 176 4.14 -8.97 7.93
N LEU A 177 5.29 -9.24 8.56
CA LEU A 177 5.44 -10.32 9.55
C LEU A 177 4.52 -10.15 10.76
N GLU A 178 4.31 -8.93 11.22
CA GLU A 178 3.44 -8.63 12.37
C GLU A 178 1.99 -9.09 12.17
N PHE A 179 1.53 -9.28 10.93
CA PHE A 179 0.19 -9.81 10.62
C PHE A 179 0.12 -11.34 10.61
N ALA A 180 1.27 -12.02 10.68
CA ALA A 180 1.36 -13.47 10.57
C ALA A 180 0.82 -14.23 11.80
N PHE A 181 0.77 -13.58 12.95
CA PHE A 181 0.53 -14.23 14.24
C PHE A 181 -0.79 -13.79 14.90
N ASP A 182 -1.73 -13.30 14.10
CA ASP A 182 -3.08 -12.98 14.58
C ASP A 182 -3.80 -14.26 15.02
N SER A 183 -4.22 -14.30 16.28
CA SER A 183 -4.91 -15.45 16.86
C SER A 183 -6.25 -15.77 16.19
N ARG A 184 -6.82 -14.80 15.47
CA ARG A 184 -8.07 -14.97 14.69
C ARG A 184 -7.83 -15.70 13.36
N ASP A 185 -6.59 -15.73 12.88
CA ASP A 185 -6.15 -16.43 11.66
C ASP A 185 -4.86 -17.20 11.92
N SER A 186 -4.92 -18.14 12.86
CA SER A 186 -3.78 -18.97 13.29
C SER A 186 -3.49 -20.16 12.37
N GLY A 187 -4.19 -20.27 11.24
CA GLY A 187 -4.02 -21.38 10.28
C GLY A 187 -2.71 -21.29 9.51
N SER A 188 -2.17 -22.44 9.10
CA SER A 188 -0.95 -22.52 8.29
C SER A 188 -1.08 -21.91 6.88
N ALA A 189 -2.30 -21.57 6.47
CA ALA A 189 -2.61 -20.93 5.19
C ALA A 189 -2.59 -19.39 5.26
N ASN A 190 -2.34 -18.79 6.44
CA ASN A 190 -2.22 -17.34 6.56
C ASN A 190 -1.15 -16.79 5.60
N ASP A 191 -1.54 -15.89 4.73
CA ASP A 191 -0.69 -15.32 3.66
C ASP A 191 0.52 -14.55 4.19
N TYR A 192 0.53 -14.15 5.46
CA TYR A 192 1.63 -13.41 6.11
C TYR A 192 2.63 -14.32 6.81
N LEU A 193 2.40 -15.62 6.85
CA LEU A 193 3.40 -16.57 7.36
C LEU A 193 4.56 -16.70 6.35
N PRO A 194 5.82 -16.57 6.76
CA PRO A 194 6.96 -16.52 5.84
C PRO A 194 7.10 -17.71 4.88
N HIS A 195 6.61 -18.89 5.25
CA HIS A 195 6.62 -20.05 4.36
C HIS A 195 5.59 -19.96 3.21
N ASN A 196 4.63 -19.03 3.28
CA ASN A 196 3.64 -18.77 2.24
C ASN A 196 4.01 -17.59 1.32
N TYR A 197 5.13 -16.91 1.57
CA TYR A 197 5.50 -15.75 0.76
C TYR A 197 5.79 -16.15 -0.69
N PRO A 198 5.14 -15.51 -1.67
CA PRO A 198 5.51 -15.68 -3.06
C PRO A 198 6.89 -15.06 -3.32
N VAL A 199 7.61 -15.60 -4.31
CA VAL A 199 8.94 -15.08 -4.69
C VAL A 199 8.85 -13.60 -5.09
N ASN A 200 7.83 -13.22 -5.88
CA ASN A 200 7.62 -11.82 -6.29
C ASN A 200 6.93 -11.02 -5.18
N SER A 201 7.59 -10.83 -4.06
CA SER A 201 7.10 -10.03 -2.93
C SER A 201 8.22 -9.28 -2.24
N VAL A 202 7.83 -8.27 -1.45
CA VAL A 202 8.70 -7.53 -0.53
C VAL A 202 8.23 -7.83 0.89
N ALA A 203 9.13 -8.35 1.72
CA ALA A 203 8.82 -8.71 3.10
C ALA A 203 9.32 -7.63 4.06
N TYR A 204 8.47 -7.29 5.02
CA TYR A 204 8.75 -6.35 6.09
C TYR A 204 8.48 -7.01 7.44
N THR A 205 9.18 -6.59 8.49
CA THR A 205 8.76 -6.92 9.86
C THR A 205 7.49 -6.17 10.24
N GLY A 206 7.47 -4.88 9.97
CA GLY A 206 6.36 -3.93 10.06
C GLY A 206 6.66 -2.75 9.15
N THR A 207 5.66 -1.94 8.83
CA THR A 207 5.78 -0.71 8.05
C THR A 207 5.77 0.52 8.97
N HIS A 208 5.74 1.73 8.38
CA HIS A 208 5.59 2.97 9.15
C HIS A 208 4.20 3.12 9.81
N ASP A 209 3.22 2.29 9.42
CA ASP A 209 1.88 2.23 10.01
C ASP A 209 1.81 1.22 11.18
N ASN A 210 2.88 0.47 11.42
CA ASN A 210 2.96 -0.53 12.47
C ASN A 210 3.87 -0.04 13.60
N GLU A 211 3.84 -0.74 14.73
CA GLU A 211 4.80 -0.54 15.81
C GLU A 211 6.17 -1.11 15.42
N THR A 212 7.17 -0.83 16.24
CA THR A 212 8.43 -1.57 16.14
C THR A 212 8.23 -3.01 16.63
N LEU A 213 9.05 -3.97 16.19
CA LEU A 213 8.96 -5.37 16.67
C LEU A 213 8.92 -5.50 18.20
N ALA A 214 9.62 -4.62 18.91
CA ALA A 214 9.61 -4.62 20.38
C ALA A 214 8.28 -4.09 20.94
N GLY A 215 7.72 -3.03 20.33
CA GLY A 215 6.40 -2.50 20.67
C GLY A 215 5.31 -3.53 20.37
N TRP A 216 5.30 -4.07 19.15
CA TRP A 216 4.39 -5.12 18.73
C TRP A 216 4.42 -6.33 19.67
N TRP A 217 5.61 -6.85 20.04
CA TRP A 217 5.71 -7.95 20.98
C TRP A 217 5.06 -7.66 22.34
N GLY A 218 5.17 -6.40 22.80
CA GLY A 218 4.55 -5.96 24.04
C GLY A 218 3.03 -5.76 23.96
N SER A 219 2.49 -5.52 22.75
CA SER A 219 1.07 -5.24 22.52
C SER A 219 0.23 -6.47 22.21
N ILE A 220 0.82 -7.53 21.66
CA ILE A 220 0.10 -8.76 21.29
C ILE A 220 -0.27 -9.62 22.50
N SER A 221 -1.29 -10.44 22.34
CA SER A 221 -1.79 -11.35 23.38
C SER A 221 -0.77 -12.45 23.72
N LYS A 222 -0.95 -13.08 24.88
CA LYS A 222 -0.10 -14.22 25.28
C LYS A 222 -0.24 -15.42 24.33
N ASP A 223 -1.40 -15.60 23.72
CA ASP A 223 -1.61 -16.67 22.74
C ASP A 223 -0.86 -16.39 21.44
N GLU A 224 -0.84 -15.14 20.98
CA GLU A 224 -0.05 -14.70 19.81
C GLU A 224 1.47 -14.77 20.08
N GLN A 225 1.91 -14.37 21.28
CA GLN A 225 3.29 -14.56 21.71
C GLN A 225 3.69 -16.04 21.69
N LYS A 226 2.80 -16.92 22.18
CA LYS A 226 3.03 -18.36 22.16
C LYS A 226 3.10 -18.91 20.74
N LEU A 227 2.14 -18.54 19.88
CA LEU A 227 2.12 -18.91 18.46
C LEU A 227 3.41 -18.48 17.74
N THR A 228 3.84 -17.25 17.98
CA THR A 228 5.11 -16.72 17.42
C THR A 228 6.32 -17.55 17.86
N ARG A 229 6.40 -17.90 19.14
CA ARG A 229 7.48 -18.72 19.70
C ARG A 229 7.48 -20.13 19.12
N GLU A 230 6.31 -20.73 19.01
CA GLU A 230 6.14 -22.06 18.41
C GLU A 230 6.57 -22.07 16.94
N TYR A 231 6.17 -21.06 16.18
CA TYR A 231 6.58 -20.91 14.79
C TYR A 231 8.09 -20.72 14.62
N LEU A 232 8.72 -19.93 15.50
CA LEU A 232 10.18 -19.76 15.53
C LEU A 232 10.93 -21.01 15.98
N CYS A 233 10.24 -21.99 16.58
CA CYS A 233 10.86 -23.10 17.34
C CYS A 233 11.86 -22.59 18.38
N ASP A 234 11.58 -21.42 18.99
CA ASP A 234 12.48 -20.73 19.92
C ASP A 234 11.74 -20.27 21.18
N THR A 235 11.94 -21.02 22.25
CA THR A 235 11.39 -20.71 23.58
C THR A 235 12.42 -20.11 24.52
N TYR A 236 13.68 -19.97 24.11
CA TYR A 236 14.81 -19.61 24.96
C TYR A 236 15.30 -18.19 24.78
N THR A 237 15.18 -17.61 23.59
CA THR A 237 15.65 -16.23 23.34
C THR A 237 14.91 -15.23 24.26
N PRO A 238 15.66 -14.41 25.02
CA PRO A 238 15.06 -13.36 25.83
C PRO A 238 14.19 -12.40 25.00
N GLU A 239 13.09 -11.90 25.58
CA GLU A 239 12.17 -11.00 24.88
C GLU A 239 12.87 -9.78 24.28
N ALA A 240 13.82 -9.19 25.00
CA ALA A 240 14.61 -8.05 24.52
C ALA A 240 15.46 -8.33 23.27
N GLU A 241 15.65 -9.61 22.89
CA GLU A 241 16.44 -10.02 21.73
C GLU A 241 15.62 -10.70 20.63
N LEU A 242 14.30 -10.83 20.79
CA LEU A 242 13.41 -11.49 19.82
C LEU A 242 13.36 -10.82 18.45
N ASN A 243 13.69 -9.54 18.35
CA ASN A 243 13.83 -8.88 17.06
C ASN A 243 14.82 -9.59 16.12
N LYS A 244 15.88 -10.18 16.65
CA LYS A 244 16.91 -10.88 15.85
C LYS A 244 16.37 -12.13 15.14
N PRO A 245 15.76 -13.13 15.84
CA PRO A 245 15.18 -14.28 15.17
C PRO A 245 14.00 -13.91 14.25
N LEU A 246 13.19 -12.88 14.59
CA LEU A 246 12.10 -12.42 13.73
C LEU A 246 12.62 -11.80 12.43
N ILE A 247 13.62 -10.93 12.47
CA ILE A 247 14.31 -10.41 11.29
C ILE A 247 14.93 -11.56 10.48
N SER A 248 15.63 -12.48 11.15
CA SER A 248 16.22 -13.65 10.49
C SER A 248 15.18 -14.53 9.80
N LEU A 249 13.96 -14.58 10.32
CA LEU A 249 12.87 -15.36 9.76
C LEU A 249 12.44 -14.81 8.39
N ILE A 250 12.20 -13.50 8.25
CA ILE A 250 11.84 -12.91 6.95
C ILE A 250 13.01 -12.97 5.96
N MET A 251 14.25 -12.78 6.42
CA MET A 251 15.45 -12.89 5.57
C MET A 251 15.67 -14.29 4.99
N ARG A 252 15.05 -15.33 5.57
CA ARG A 252 15.08 -16.72 5.08
C ARG A 252 13.83 -17.09 4.27
N SER A 253 12.88 -16.20 4.12
CA SER A 253 11.67 -16.45 3.32
C SER A 253 11.98 -16.53 1.83
N ALA A 254 10.98 -16.87 1.02
CA ALA A 254 11.09 -16.87 -0.44
C ALA A 254 10.99 -15.47 -1.06
N ALA A 255 10.65 -14.43 -0.28
CA ALA A 255 10.51 -13.07 -0.78
C ALA A 255 11.80 -12.58 -1.46
N LYS A 256 11.65 -11.93 -2.60
CA LYS A 256 12.79 -11.43 -3.39
C LYS A 256 13.52 -10.27 -2.70
N TRP A 257 12.78 -9.48 -1.90
CA TRP A 257 13.31 -8.36 -1.14
C TRP A 257 12.80 -8.41 0.31
N CYS A 258 13.68 -8.00 1.24
CA CYS A 258 13.39 -7.85 2.66
C CYS A 258 13.99 -6.55 3.19
#